data_238ef4cf8234cc2f5d1c2ab0521f5be5
#
_entry.id   238ef4cf8234cc2f5d1c2ab0521f5be5
#
_cell.length_a   1.000
_cell.length_b   1.000
_cell.length_c   1.000
_cell.angle_alpha   90.00
_cell.angle_beta   90.00
_cell.angle_gamma   90.00
#
_symmetry.space_group_name_H-M   'P 1'
#
loop_
_entity.id
_entity.type
_entity.pdbx_description
1 polymer ?
#
loop_
_entity_poly.entity_id
_entity_poly.type
_entity_poly.pdbx_seq_one_letter_code
_entity_poly.pdbx_strand_id
1 'polypeptide(L)'
;ACEMTFGLYLPETQSSTKLPIIWFLSGLTCTHENAMVKSGIQKWASEKKVAIVFPDTSPRGETVADDSSFDLGQGAGFYVNSLRSPWKKNYQMWSYVLEELPEVIFNSFAIDNEKQSIMGHSMGGLGALNMAFRNPQIFKAVSAFAPIANPTAGAWGIKQFEAYLGSDEKCWEEYDPSILLSKR
;
A
#
# COMPACT_ATOMS: atom_id res chain seq x y z
N ALA A 1 10.54 -15.67 -2.42
CA ALA A 1 9.34 -15.46 -1.63
C ALA A 1 9.73 -15.16 -0.19
N CYS A 2 8.93 -14.43 0.54
CA CYS A 2 9.02 -14.17 1.97
C CYS A 2 7.61 -14.18 2.56
N GLU A 3 7.53 -14.29 3.87
CA GLU A 3 6.27 -14.17 4.59
C GLU A 3 5.85 -12.69 4.64
N MET A 4 4.54 -12.45 4.46
CA MET A 4 3.94 -11.12 4.59
C MET A 4 2.76 -11.20 5.57
N THR A 5 2.66 -10.23 6.46
CA THR A 5 1.57 -10.14 7.43
C THR A 5 0.61 -9.02 7.05
N PHE A 6 -0.68 -9.24 7.30
CA PHE A 6 -1.71 -8.21 7.16
C PHE A 6 -2.75 -8.31 8.28
N GLY A 7 -3.38 -7.21 8.59
CA GLY A 7 -4.58 -7.17 9.44
C GLY A 7 -5.84 -7.15 8.58
N LEU A 8 -6.88 -7.82 9.02
CA LEU A 8 -8.19 -7.79 8.38
C LEU A 8 -9.27 -7.52 9.43
N TYR A 9 -10.08 -6.50 9.17
CA TYR A 9 -11.30 -6.25 9.91
C TYR A 9 -12.52 -6.61 9.07
N LEU A 10 -13.37 -7.48 9.61
CA LEU A 10 -14.65 -7.87 9.01
C LEU A 10 -15.78 -7.47 9.94
N PRO A 11 -16.70 -6.59 9.52
CA PRO A 11 -17.91 -6.31 10.28
C PRO A 11 -18.85 -7.51 10.29
N GLU A 12 -19.59 -7.69 11.37
CA GLU A 12 -20.65 -8.70 11.42
C GLU A 12 -21.71 -8.43 10.34
N THR A 13 -22.00 -9.44 9.55
CA THR A 13 -23.02 -9.41 8.49
C THR A 13 -23.77 -10.72 8.41
N GLN A 14 -24.87 -10.73 7.67
CA GLN A 14 -25.53 -11.99 7.31
C GLN A 14 -24.63 -12.80 6.36
N SER A 15 -24.63 -14.10 6.49
CA SER A 15 -23.68 -15.04 5.87
C SER A 15 -23.57 -14.99 4.36
N SER A 16 -24.52 -14.41 3.64
CA SER A 16 -24.52 -14.33 2.17
C SER A 16 -24.11 -12.96 1.60
N THR A 17 -23.86 -11.97 2.47
CA THR A 17 -23.57 -10.61 2.01
C THR A 17 -22.07 -10.44 1.72
N LYS A 18 -21.74 -10.14 0.46
CA LYS A 18 -20.38 -9.69 0.10
C LYS A 18 -20.15 -8.26 0.54
N LEU A 19 -19.03 -7.99 1.20
CA LEU A 19 -18.67 -6.69 1.75
C LEU A 19 -17.84 -5.87 0.74
N PRO A 20 -18.08 -4.58 0.60
CA PRO A 20 -17.09 -3.67 0.01
C PRO A 20 -15.82 -3.64 0.87
N ILE A 21 -14.70 -3.28 0.26
CA ILE A 21 -13.39 -3.32 0.93
C ILE A 21 -12.65 -1.99 0.80
N ILE A 22 -11.93 -1.64 1.86
CA ILE A 22 -10.95 -0.56 1.87
C ILE A 22 -9.57 -1.15 2.16
N TRP A 23 -8.61 -0.82 1.31
CA TRP A 23 -7.19 -1.09 1.53
C TRP A 23 -6.59 0.11 2.26
N PHE A 24 -6.13 -0.08 3.51
CA PHE A 24 -5.55 0.98 4.31
C PHE A 24 -4.03 0.84 4.35
N LEU A 25 -3.31 1.67 3.61
CA LEU A 25 -1.87 1.69 3.51
C LEU A 25 -1.25 2.55 4.61
N SER A 26 -0.41 1.95 5.45
CA SER A 26 0.27 2.64 6.55
C SER A 26 1.50 3.42 6.07
N GLY A 27 1.96 4.34 6.91
CA GLY A 27 3.12 5.17 6.67
C GLY A 27 4.44 4.49 6.99
N LEU A 28 5.52 5.24 6.85
CA LEU A 28 6.90 4.80 7.09
C LEU A 28 7.07 4.25 8.51
N THR A 29 7.88 3.21 8.64
CA THR A 29 8.19 2.47 9.88
C THR A 29 7.03 1.71 10.52
N CYS A 30 5.82 1.86 10.00
CA CYS A 30 4.65 1.14 10.49
C CYS A 30 4.64 -0.34 10.08
N THR A 31 3.90 -1.13 10.85
CA THR A 31 3.44 -2.48 10.48
C THR A 31 1.94 -2.42 10.12
N HIS A 32 1.36 -3.55 9.83
CA HIS A 32 -0.10 -3.70 9.65
C HIS A 32 -0.90 -3.25 10.90
N GLU A 33 -0.33 -3.32 12.11
CA GLU A 33 -1.01 -2.98 13.36
C GLU A 33 -1.19 -1.47 13.59
N ASN A 34 -0.28 -0.64 13.11
CA ASN A 34 -0.29 0.78 13.46
C ASN A 34 -1.61 1.48 13.09
N ALA A 35 -2.04 1.35 11.84
CA ALA A 35 -3.31 1.92 11.42
C ALA A 35 -4.50 1.18 12.05
N MET A 36 -4.43 -0.14 12.15
CA MET A 36 -5.48 -0.97 12.74
C MET A 36 -5.79 -0.59 14.19
N VAL A 37 -4.76 -0.30 14.98
CA VAL A 37 -4.92 0.04 16.41
C VAL A 37 -5.23 1.52 16.61
N LYS A 38 -4.60 2.42 15.83
CA LYS A 38 -4.63 3.87 16.11
C LYS A 38 -5.74 4.63 15.40
N SER A 39 -6.25 4.13 14.28
CA SER A 39 -7.21 4.89 13.47
C SER A 39 -8.63 4.94 14.04
N GLY A 40 -9.02 3.93 14.83
CA GLY A 40 -10.40 3.78 15.30
C GLY A 40 -11.43 3.55 14.19
N ILE A 41 -10.97 3.26 12.98
CA ILE A 41 -11.80 3.12 11.76
C ILE A 41 -12.80 1.97 11.87
N GLN A 42 -12.53 0.96 12.69
CA GLN A 42 -13.38 -0.23 12.85
C GLN A 42 -14.80 0.12 13.27
N LYS A 43 -14.97 1.15 14.11
CA LYS A 43 -16.30 1.66 14.48
C LYS A 43 -17.11 2.04 13.24
N TRP A 44 -16.54 2.87 12.39
CA TRP A 44 -17.20 3.34 11.17
C TRP A 44 -17.36 2.24 10.12
N ALA A 45 -16.38 1.36 10.03
CA ALA A 45 -16.42 0.19 9.16
C ALA A 45 -17.54 -0.77 9.56
N SER A 46 -17.77 -0.97 10.87
CA SER A 46 -18.90 -1.74 11.39
C SER A 46 -20.24 -1.13 11.01
N GLU A 47 -20.40 0.17 11.24
CA GLU A 47 -21.65 0.90 10.94
C GLU A 47 -21.96 0.89 9.42
N LYS A 48 -20.93 1.02 8.58
CA LYS A 48 -21.06 1.09 7.12
C LYS A 48 -21.00 -0.28 6.43
N LYS A 49 -20.74 -1.34 7.18
CA LYS A 49 -20.59 -2.70 6.63
C LYS A 49 -19.50 -2.79 5.57
N VAL A 50 -18.31 -2.30 5.89
CA VAL A 50 -17.13 -2.26 5.01
C VAL A 50 -16.00 -3.08 5.64
N ALA A 51 -15.39 -3.99 4.90
CA ALA A 51 -14.18 -4.68 5.30
C ALA A 51 -12.96 -3.75 5.15
N ILE A 52 -11.96 -3.91 6.04
CA ILE A 52 -10.71 -3.13 5.92
C ILE A 52 -9.52 -4.08 6.01
N VAL A 53 -8.62 -3.96 5.04
CA VAL A 53 -7.34 -4.67 5.04
C VAL A 53 -6.22 -3.68 5.34
N PHE A 54 -5.32 -4.08 6.24
CA PHE A 54 -4.14 -3.33 6.66
C PHE A 54 -2.90 -4.16 6.28
N PRO A 55 -2.32 -3.99 5.09
CA PRO A 55 -1.08 -4.67 4.74
C PRO A 55 0.09 -4.12 5.55
N ASP A 56 1.12 -4.94 5.77
CA ASP A 56 2.40 -4.44 6.25
C ASP A 56 3.02 -3.50 5.20
N THR A 57 3.93 -2.65 5.63
CA THR A 57 4.57 -1.61 4.81
C THR A 57 5.79 -2.09 4.05
N SER A 58 6.26 -3.29 4.34
CA SER A 58 7.36 -3.96 3.65
C SER A 58 7.39 -5.46 3.95
N PRO A 59 8.12 -6.25 3.19
CA PRO A 59 8.56 -7.57 3.65
C PRO A 59 9.44 -7.42 4.90
N ARG A 60 9.45 -8.47 5.75
CA ARG A 60 10.25 -8.51 6.99
C ARG A 60 10.90 -9.86 7.20
N GLY A 61 11.90 -9.91 8.08
CA GLY A 61 12.56 -11.12 8.53
C GLY A 61 14.07 -11.13 8.30
N GLU A 62 14.77 -12.06 8.93
CA GLU A 62 16.24 -12.15 8.93
C GLU A 62 16.85 -12.33 7.53
N THR A 63 16.10 -12.95 6.61
CA THR A 63 16.58 -13.20 5.23
C THR A 63 16.16 -12.11 4.24
N VAL A 64 15.43 -11.10 4.70
CA VAL A 64 14.99 -9.96 3.91
C VAL A 64 16.01 -8.84 4.05
N ALA A 65 16.40 -8.23 2.93
CA ALA A 65 17.33 -7.11 2.95
C ALA A 65 16.80 -5.96 3.83
N ASP A 66 17.71 -5.32 4.55
CA ASP A 66 17.41 -4.19 5.42
C ASP A 66 18.49 -3.12 5.31
N ASP A 67 18.24 -1.95 5.88
CA ASP A 67 19.18 -0.83 5.95
C ASP A 67 19.16 -0.22 7.36
N SER A 68 20.26 0.39 7.77
CA SER A 68 20.35 1.09 9.05
C SER A 68 19.56 2.41 9.05
N SER A 69 19.24 2.93 7.89
CA SER A 69 18.42 4.13 7.71
C SER A 69 16.94 3.79 7.85
N PHE A 70 16.22 4.50 8.70
CA PHE A 70 14.80 4.25 8.98
C PHE A 70 13.89 4.40 7.75
N ASP A 71 14.37 5.03 6.71
CA ASP A 71 13.64 5.35 5.48
C ASP A 71 14.01 4.46 4.28
N LEU A 72 14.71 3.36 4.54
CA LEU A 72 15.00 2.27 3.59
C LEU A 72 14.81 0.92 4.29
N GLY A 73 14.55 -0.13 3.53
CA GLY A 73 14.45 -1.48 4.07
C GLY A 73 13.14 -1.76 4.80
N GLN A 74 13.22 -2.51 5.89
CA GLN A 74 12.04 -3.00 6.62
C GLN A 74 11.25 -1.84 7.24
N GLY A 75 9.95 -1.77 6.89
CA GLY A 75 9.08 -0.65 7.25
C GLY A 75 9.06 0.49 6.22
N ALA A 76 9.81 0.38 5.12
CA ALA A 76 10.00 1.45 4.15
C ALA A 76 9.89 0.98 2.69
N GLY A 77 8.88 0.16 2.37
CA GLY A 77 8.72 -0.44 1.03
C GLY A 77 8.20 0.51 -0.05
N PHE A 78 7.80 1.72 0.29
CA PHE A 78 7.30 2.80 -0.60
C PHE A 78 6.23 2.36 -1.60
N TYR A 79 5.66 1.17 -1.43
CA TYR A 79 4.62 0.59 -2.30
C TYR A 79 5.01 0.52 -3.77
N VAL A 80 6.29 0.29 -4.04
CA VAL A 80 6.86 0.10 -5.39
C VAL A 80 7.30 -1.36 -5.60
N ASN A 81 7.51 -1.75 -6.84
CA ASN A 81 8.25 -2.96 -7.18
C ASN A 81 9.71 -2.60 -7.39
N SER A 82 10.58 -3.04 -6.50
CA SER A 82 12.00 -2.73 -6.61
C SER A 82 12.65 -3.43 -7.80
N LEU A 83 13.48 -2.68 -8.51
CA LEU A 83 14.26 -3.13 -9.66
C LEU A 83 15.74 -3.39 -9.30
N ARG A 84 16.17 -2.93 -8.12
CA ARG A 84 17.58 -2.93 -7.69
C ARG A 84 17.89 -3.96 -6.63
N SER A 85 19.03 -4.59 -6.76
CA SER A 85 19.60 -5.42 -5.69
C SER A 85 20.09 -4.52 -4.54
N PRO A 86 19.92 -4.93 -3.27
CA PRO A 86 19.40 -6.22 -2.81
C PRO A 86 17.86 -6.28 -2.72
N TRP A 87 17.16 -5.18 -2.91
CA TRP A 87 15.72 -5.01 -2.69
C TRP A 87 14.85 -5.83 -3.64
N LYS A 88 15.26 -5.95 -4.91
CA LYS A 88 14.50 -6.63 -5.96
C LYS A 88 13.96 -8.01 -5.57
N LYS A 89 14.67 -8.71 -4.70
CA LYS A 89 14.32 -10.09 -4.31
C LYS A 89 12.97 -10.15 -3.57
N ASN A 90 12.68 -9.20 -2.70
CA ASN A 90 11.54 -9.26 -1.79
C ASN A 90 10.66 -7.99 -1.78
N TYR A 91 11.20 -6.82 -2.13
CA TYR A 91 10.45 -5.55 -2.10
C TYR A 91 9.62 -5.37 -3.37
N GLN A 92 8.53 -6.14 -3.47
CA GLN A 92 7.59 -6.13 -4.58
C GLN A 92 6.20 -5.66 -4.07
N MET A 93 6.21 -4.51 -3.37
CA MET A 93 5.04 -4.05 -2.63
C MET A 93 3.87 -3.62 -3.53
N TRP A 94 4.16 -3.19 -4.74
CA TRP A 94 3.11 -2.89 -5.74
C TRP A 94 2.32 -4.14 -6.09
N SER A 95 3.01 -5.20 -6.53
CA SER A 95 2.38 -6.48 -6.87
C SER A 95 1.74 -7.16 -5.65
N TYR A 96 2.36 -7.04 -4.48
CA TYR A 96 1.78 -7.58 -3.25
C TYR A 96 0.38 -6.99 -2.96
N VAL A 97 0.24 -5.66 -3.03
CA VAL A 97 -1.03 -4.98 -2.70
C VAL A 97 -2.08 -5.12 -3.81
N LEU A 98 -1.66 -5.18 -5.07
CA LEU A 98 -2.61 -5.20 -6.20
C LEU A 98 -2.95 -6.59 -6.72
N GLU A 99 -2.12 -7.59 -6.45
CA GLU A 99 -2.24 -8.93 -7.04
C GLU A 99 -2.30 -10.01 -5.96
N GLU A 100 -1.21 -10.21 -5.20
CA GLU A 100 -1.07 -11.34 -4.28
C GLU A 100 -2.05 -11.28 -3.09
N LEU A 101 -2.12 -10.15 -2.41
CA LEU A 101 -3.01 -10.00 -1.25
C LEU A 101 -4.50 -9.99 -1.65
N PRO A 102 -4.93 -9.31 -2.73
CA PRO A 102 -6.30 -9.43 -3.23
C PRO A 102 -6.70 -10.85 -3.57
N GLU A 103 -5.83 -11.66 -4.18
CA GLU A 103 -6.11 -13.07 -4.47
C GLU A 103 -6.42 -13.85 -3.19
N VAL A 104 -5.62 -13.67 -2.14
CA VAL A 104 -5.86 -14.30 -0.83
C VAL A 104 -7.19 -13.84 -0.22
N ILE A 105 -7.45 -12.53 -0.24
CA ILE A 105 -8.65 -11.93 0.37
C ILE A 105 -9.92 -12.40 -0.33
N PHE A 106 -9.98 -12.31 -1.66
CA PHE A 106 -11.20 -12.63 -2.42
C PHE A 106 -11.51 -14.13 -2.45
N ASN A 107 -10.48 -14.98 -2.35
CA ASN A 107 -10.66 -16.43 -2.29
C ASN A 107 -11.05 -16.93 -0.89
N SER A 108 -10.71 -16.18 0.16
CA SER A 108 -10.89 -16.62 1.54
C SER A 108 -12.09 -15.99 2.27
N PHE A 109 -12.56 -14.83 1.80
CA PHE A 109 -13.59 -14.05 2.51
C PHE A 109 -14.71 -13.59 1.54
N ALA A 110 -15.90 -13.35 2.11
CA ALA A 110 -17.06 -12.85 1.36
C ALA A 110 -16.92 -11.35 1.05
N ILE A 111 -15.99 -11.00 0.17
CA ILE A 111 -15.68 -9.63 -0.25
C ILE A 111 -16.15 -9.42 -1.70
N ASP A 112 -16.69 -8.22 -1.96
CA ASP A 112 -17.09 -7.77 -3.29
C ASP A 112 -15.87 -7.15 -4.00
N ASN A 113 -15.29 -7.88 -4.95
CA ASN A 113 -14.12 -7.46 -5.69
C ASN A 113 -14.37 -6.29 -6.65
N GLU A 114 -15.63 -5.91 -6.90
CA GLU A 114 -15.98 -4.75 -7.70
C GLU A 114 -16.14 -3.46 -6.87
N LYS A 115 -16.21 -3.58 -5.53
CA LYS A 115 -16.40 -2.48 -4.60
C LYS A 115 -15.18 -2.25 -3.74
N GLN A 116 -14.09 -1.84 -4.37
CA GLN A 116 -12.81 -1.56 -3.74
C GLN A 116 -12.54 -0.06 -3.65
N SER A 117 -12.02 0.38 -2.51
CA SER A 117 -11.45 1.71 -2.31
C SER A 117 -10.10 1.59 -1.63
N ILE A 118 -9.26 2.60 -1.77
CA ILE A 118 -7.93 2.62 -1.18
C ILE A 118 -7.73 3.90 -0.39
N MET A 119 -7.05 3.80 0.74
CA MET A 119 -6.66 4.96 1.54
C MET A 119 -5.29 4.76 2.13
N GLY A 120 -4.64 5.85 2.55
CA GLY A 120 -3.34 5.74 3.17
C GLY A 120 -2.87 7.03 3.81
N HIS A 121 -1.87 6.89 4.69
CA HIS A 121 -1.24 8.00 5.39
C HIS A 121 0.24 8.08 5.04
N SER A 122 0.77 9.29 4.80
CA SER A 122 2.19 9.55 4.53
C SER A 122 2.71 8.73 3.34
N MET A 123 3.68 7.84 3.52
CA MET A 123 4.15 6.87 2.54
C MET A 123 2.99 6.00 1.99
N GLY A 124 2.04 5.62 2.85
CA GLY A 124 0.83 4.90 2.42
C GLY A 124 -0.10 5.77 1.58
N GLY A 125 -0.12 7.08 1.83
CA GLY A 125 -0.83 8.05 0.99
C GLY A 125 -0.23 8.15 -0.42
N LEU A 126 1.10 8.11 -0.55
CA LEU A 126 1.79 7.96 -1.84
C LEU A 126 1.32 6.70 -2.56
N GLY A 127 1.38 5.55 -1.87
CA GLY A 127 0.95 4.27 -2.44
C GLY A 127 -0.50 4.29 -2.90
N ALA A 128 -1.40 4.81 -2.05
CA ALA A 128 -2.83 4.89 -2.34
C ALA A 128 -3.13 5.76 -3.58
N LEU A 129 -2.53 6.93 -3.69
CA LEU A 129 -2.70 7.82 -4.84
C LEU A 129 -2.19 7.17 -6.13
N ASN A 130 -0.97 6.62 -6.11
CA ASN A 130 -0.37 5.97 -7.27
C ASN A 130 -1.20 4.77 -7.75
N MET A 131 -1.62 3.91 -6.82
CA MET A 131 -2.42 2.73 -7.14
C MET A 131 -3.78 3.12 -7.72
N ALA A 132 -4.47 4.09 -7.12
CA ALA A 132 -5.76 4.55 -7.63
C ALA A 132 -5.64 5.26 -8.99
N PHE A 133 -4.64 6.10 -9.17
CA PHE A 133 -4.46 6.80 -10.44
C PHE A 133 -4.10 5.85 -11.59
N ARG A 134 -3.29 4.85 -11.34
CA ARG A 134 -2.89 3.88 -12.37
C ARG A 134 -3.92 2.77 -12.59
N ASN A 135 -4.86 2.56 -11.64
CA ASN A 135 -5.87 1.51 -11.72
C ASN A 135 -7.29 2.05 -11.42
N PRO A 136 -7.78 3.03 -12.19
CA PRO A 136 -9.09 3.65 -11.97
C PRO A 136 -10.27 2.68 -12.17
N GLN A 137 -10.04 1.57 -12.84
CA GLN A 137 -11.04 0.50 -13.01
C GLN A 137 -11.22 -0.33 -11.74
N ILE A 138 -10.20 -0.41 -10.87
CA ILE A 138 -10.24 -1.19 -9.63
C ILE A 138 -10.83 -0.36 -8.49
N PHE A 139 -10.29 0.84 -8.26
CA PHE A 139 -10.62 1.65 -7.10
C PHE A 139 -11.70 2.68 -7.40
N LYS A 140 -12.82 2.60 -6.67
CA LYS A 140 -13.95 3.53 -6.79
C LYS A 140 -13.69 4.87 -6.09
N ALA A 141 -12.80 4.88 -5.09
CA ALA A 141 -12.39 6.09 -4.36
C ALA A 141 -10.98 5.93 -3.80
N VAL A 142 -10.31 7.07 -3.63
CA VAL A 142 -9.02 7.17 -2.94
C VAL A 142 -9.08 8.27 -1.88
N SER A 143 -8.47 8.01 -0.72
CA SER A 143 -8.26 9.01 0.32
C SER A 143 -6.80 9.00 0.76
N ALA A 144 -6.15 10.15 0.74
CA ALA A 144 -4.75 10.26 1.15
C ALA A 144 -4.60 11.32 2.25
N PHE A 145 -4.02 10.90 3.36
CA PHE A 145 -3.78 11.75 4.54
C PHE A 145 -2.31 12.11 4.61
N ALA A 146 -1.99 13.39 4.55
CA ALA A 146 -0.61 13.90 4.55
C ALA A 146 0.33 13.09 3.62
N PRO A 147 -0.03 12.86 2.34
CA PRO A 147 0.73 11.98 1.46
C PRO A 147 2.08 12.58 1.07
N ILE A 148 3.03 11.70 0.71
CA ILE A 148 4.20 12.10 -0.06
C ILE A 148 3.72 12.29 -1.51
N ALA A 149 3.27 13.50 -1.85
CA ALA A 149 2.55 13.73 -3.11
C ALA A 149 3.45 14.01 -4.32
N ASN A 150 4.69 14.43 -4.10
CA ASN A 150 5.65 14.72 -5.16
C ASN A 150 7.07 14.29 -4.74
N PRO A 151 7.34 12.97 -4.67
CA PRO A 151 8.63 12.46 -4.20
C PRO A 151 9.80 12.85 -5.11
N THR A 152 9.57 13.04 -6.40
CA THR A 152 10.64 13.39 -7.36
C THR A 152 11.13 14.84 -7.24
N ALA A 153 10.38 15.72 -6.56
CA ALA A 153 10.76 17.12 -6.38
C ALA A 153 11.72 17.37 -5.21
N GLY A 154 12.05 16.36 -4.42
CA GLY A 154 12.88 16.52 -3.23
C GLY A 154 13.95 15.46 -3.06
N ALA A 155 15.12 15.84 -2.55
CA ALA A 155 16.26 14.93 -2.37
C ALA A 155 15.93 13.69 -1.54
N TRP A 156 15.00 13.82 -0.57
CA TRP A 156 14.59 12.71 0.25
C TRP A 156 13.81 11.64 -0.54
N GLY A 157 12.86 12.02 -1.38
CA GLY A 157 12.11 11.07 -2.21
C GLY A 157 12.97 10.47 -3.34
N ILE A 158 13.87 11.26 -3.91
CA ILE A 158 14.85 10.80 -4.89
C ILE A 158 15.73 9.69 -4.30
N LYS A 159 16.21 9.84 -3.06
CA LYS A 159 17.00 8.82 -2.36
C LYS A 159 16.33 7.44 -2.38
N GLN A 160 15.03 7.36 -2.05
CA GLN A 160 14.30 6.10 -2.02
C GLN A 160 14.08 5.54 -3.43
N PHE A 161 13.76 6.40 -4.38
CA PHE A 161 13.54 5.96 -5.76
C PHE A 161 14.84 5.48 -6.42
N GLU A 162 15.97 6.15 -6.21
CA GLU A 162 17.27 5.64 -6.64
C GLU A 162 17.59 4.28 -6.03
N ALA A 163 17.34 4.11 -4.72
CA ALA A 163 17.63 2.85 -4.04
C ALA A 163 16.77 1.69 -4.57
N TYR A 164 15.48 1.91 -4.81
CA TYR A 164 14.57 0.85 -5.22
C TYR A 164 14.42 0.71 -6.74
N LEU A 165 14.36 1.82 -7.47
CA LEU A 165 14.04 1.82 -8.91
C LEU A 165 15.30 2.05 -9.78
N GLY A 166 16.37 2.61 -9.22
CA GLY A 166 17.58 2.97 -9.94
C GLY A 166 17.53 4.41 -10.47
N SER A 167 18.49 4.77 -11.30
CA SER A 167 18.72 6.15 -11.76
C SER A 167 17.89 6.56 -13.00
N ASP A 168 17.02 5.70 -13.51
CA ASP A 168 16.13 6.06 -14.61
C ASP A 168 14.92 6.84 -14.07
N GLU A 169 14.98 8.17 -14.18
CA GLU A 169 13.93 9.07 -13.72
C GLU A 169 12.57 8.82 -14.38
N LYS A 170 12.53 8.24 -15.58
CA LYS A 170 11.27 7.87 -16.23
C LYS A 170 10.52 6.79 -15.45
N CYS A 171 11.24 5.88 -14.80
CA CYS A 171 10.63 4.89 -13.92
C CYS A 171 10.01 5.53 -12.68
N TRP A 172 10.54 6.67 -12.20
CA TRP A 172 10.05 7.37 -11.03
C TRP A 172 8.72 8.08 -11.29
N GLU A 173 8.53 8.61 -12.51
CA GLU A 173 7.31 9.31 -12.91
C GLU A 173 6.05 8.43 -12.73
N GLU A 174 6.20 7.12 -12.86
CA GLU A 174 5.11 6.16 -12.66
C GLU A 174 4.68 6.03 -11.20
N TYR A 175 5.50 6.51 -10.28
CA TYR A 175 5.27 6.45 -8.84
C TYR A 175 5.19 7.85 -8.19
N ASP A 176 5.05 8.91 -9.00
CA ASP A 176 4.84 10.28 -8.51
C ASP A 176 3.41 10.75 -8.78
N PRO A 177 2.59 10.89 -7.72
CA PRO A 177 1.18 11.28 -7.87
C PRO A 177 0.97 12.62 -8.57
N SER A 178 1.85 13.61 -8.35
CA SER A 178 1.74 14.92 -8.96
C SER A 178 2.00 14.85 -10.46
N ILE A 179 2.98 14.04 -10.88
CA ILE A 179 3.25 13.80 -12.30
C ILE A 179 2.11 13.01 -12.95
N LEU A 180 1.64 11.95 -12.29
CA LEU A 180 0.52 11.15 -12.81
C LEU A 180 -0.73 11.98 -13.02
N LEU A 181 -1.03 12.89 -12.08
CA LEU A 181 -2.19 13.76 -12.18
C LEU A 181 -2.05 14.79 -13.31
N SER A 182 -0.84 15.33 -13.54
CA SER A 182 -0.59 16.31 -14.62
C SER A 182 -0.70 15.74 -16.03
N LYS A 183 -0.62 14.42 -16.17
CA LYS A 183 -0.75 13.71 -17.46
C LYS A 183 -2.19 13.30 -17.81
N ARG A 184 -3.15 13.58 -16.94
CA ARG A 184 -4.58 13.31 -17.11
C ARG A 184 -5.30 14.54 -17.66
#